data_7109d4edf9542fc79648093694c31b89
#
_entry.id   7109d4edf9542fc79648093694c31b89
#
_cell.length_a   1.000
_cell.length_b   1.000
_cell.length_c   1.000
_cell.angle_alpha   90.00
_cell.angle_beta   90.00
_cell.angle_gamma   90.00
#
_symmetry.space_group_name_H-M   'P 1'
#
loop_
_entity.id
_entity.type
_entity.pdbx_description
1 polymer ?
#
loop_
_entity_poly.entity_id
_entity_poly.type
_entity_poly.pdbx_seq_one_letter_code
_entity_poly.pdbx_strand_id
1 'polypeptide(L)'
;MIEQHRTTGNPGSIAHVGGRRTLPATCIIGLGLIGGSIMRDLSAAGLSVYGYNHSRSGARTASREGFDVSDDLSRVLSRASSDHALIVIAVPMHAVEDVLDSIAMYAPNCGVTDVVSVKKPVDELIKARGMQLRYVGGHPMSGTEDSGWGASREGLFTRAAWAITYDYAIECEKAGRRVPDDWVDLFGQVCELARVCGAEAVPVSVDKHDEAVARVSHLPHVLAEALAVVGDRGGVGRVDA
;
A
#
# COMPACT_ATOMS: atom_id res chain seq x y z
N MET A 1 55.66 33.44 20.78
CA MET A 1 55.17 33.21 19.41
C MET A 1 54.43 31.85 19.42
N ILE A 2 53.11 31.91 19.64
CA ILE A 2 52.26 30.71 19.79
C ILE A 2 51.28 30.76 18.62
N GLU A 3 51.43 29.82 17.70
CA GLU A 3 50.64 29.68 16.50
C GLU A 3 49.37 28.90 16.81
N GLN A 4 48.21 29.56 16.68
CA GLN A 4 46.88 28.95 16.85
C GLN A 4 46.44 28.28 15.55
N HIS A 5 46.36 26.96 15.53
CA HIS A 5 45.69 26.22 14.49
C HIS A 5 44.15 26.30 14.71
N ARG A 6 43.50 27.10 13.90
CA ARG A 6 42.05 27.02 13.69
C ARG A 6 41.71 25.91 12.72
N THR A 7 41.15 24.81 13.22
CA THR A 7 40.46 23.82 12.39
C THR A 7 39.06 24.32 12.10
N THR A 8 38.85 24.81 10.90
CA THR A 8 37.49 25.07 10.37
C THR A 8 36.91 23.75 9.87
N GLY A 9 36.04 23.12 10.70
CA GLY A 9 35.20 22.02 10.29
C GLY A 9 34.11 22.55 9.33
N ASN A 10 34.18 22.09 8.10
CA ASN A 10 33.16 22.34 7.09
C ASN A 10 31.89 21.53 7.46
N PRO A 11 30.69 22.14 7.62
CA PRO A 11 29.48 21.36 7.86
C PRO A 11 29.16 20.58 6.58
N GLY A 12 29.10 19.26 6.76
CA GLY A 12 28.93 18.28 5.71
C GLY A 12 27.83 18.65 4.71
N SER A 13 28.20 18.72 3.46
CA SER A 13 27.29 18.84 2.34
C SER A 13 26.38 17.62 2.38
N ILE A 14 25.10 17.85 2.52
CA ILE A 14 24.05 16.85 2.25
C ILE A 14 24.15 16.57 0.76
N ALA A 15 24.75 15.44 0.40
CA ALA A 15 24.77 14.97 -0.97
C ALA A 15 23.30 14.69 -1.36
N HIS A 16 22.74 15.55 -2.20
CA HIS A 16 21.54 15.25 -2.95
C HIS A 16 21.84 14.07 -3.89
N VAL A 17 21.52 12.87 -3.45
CA VAL A 17 21.49 11.68 -4.32
C VAL A 17 20.20 11.80 -5.14
N GLY A 18 20.26 12.57 -6.22
CA GLY A 18 19.23 12.69 -7.24
C GLY A 18 19.23 11.50 -8.20
N GLY A 19 19.33 10.27 -7.70
CA GLY A 19 19.04 9.07 -8.47
C GLY A 19 17.56 8.74 -8.32
N ARG A 20 16.80 8.67 -9.44
CA ARG A 20 15.47 8.05 -9.43
C ARG A 20 15.61 6.67 -8.78
N ARG A 21 15.00 6.45 -7.62
CA ARG A 21 14.90 5.11 -7.05
C ARG A 21 14.04 4.30 -8.01
N THR A 22 14.58 3.25 -8.58
CA THR A 22 13.83 2.31 -9.41
C THR A 22 13.05 1.39 -8.48
N LEU A 23 11.73 1.24 -8.73
CA LEU A 23 10.96 0.21 -8.04
C LEU A 23 11.52 -1.17 -8.40
N PRO A 24 11.65 -2.07 -7.42
CA PRO A 24 11.89 -3.48 -7.71
C PRO A 24 10.71 -4.09 -8.47
N ALA A 25 10.83 -5.33 -8.93
CA ALA A 25 9.67 -6.06 -9.39
C ALA A 25 8.56 -5.99 -8.33
N THR A 26 7.33 -5.78 -8.75
CA THR A 26 6.20 -5.60 -7.83
C THR A 26 5.23 -6.78 -7.94
N CYS A 27 4.97 -7.43 -6.82
CA CYS A 27 4.04 -8.55 -6.70
C CYS A 27 2.76 -8.08 -6.02
N ILE A 28 1.62 -8.12 -6.73
CA ILE A 28 0.33 -7.65 -6.19
C ILE A 28 -0.53 -8.84 -5.79
N ILE A 29 -0.93 -8.88 -4.53
CA ILE A 29 -1.81 -9.92 -3.97
C ILE A 29 -3.22 -9.37 -3.83
N GLY A 30 -4.10 -9.79 -4.74
CA GLY A 30 -5.48 -9.30 -4.85
C GLY A 30 -5.63 -8.28 -5.99
N LEU A 31 -6.28 -8.72 -7.09
CA LEU A 31 -6.47 -7.92 -8.29
C LEU A 31 -7.95 -7.50 -8.43
N GLY A 32 -8.42 -6.75 -7.44
CA GLY A 32 -9.69 -6.01 -7.49
C GLY A 32 -9.51 -4.63 -8.12
N LEU A 33 -10.41 -3.70 -7.81
CA LEU A 33 -10.33 -2.31 -8.25
C LEU A 33 -8.97 -1.69 -7.95
N ILE A 34 -8.52 -1.73 -6.72
CA ILE A 34 -7.26 -1.07 -6.28
C ILE A 34 -6.04 -1.82 -6.82
N GLY A 35 -5.88 -3.11 -6.49
CA GLY A 35 -4.70 -3.88 -6.90
C GLY A 35 -4.58 -4.02 -8.42
N GLY A 36 -5.71 -4.16 -9.13
CA GLY A 36 -5.72 -4.19 -10.59
C GLY A 36 -5.32 -2.85 -11.20
N SER A 37 -5.75 -1.72 -10.62
CA SER A 37 -5.37 -0.38 -11.09
C SER A 37 -3.88 -0.11 -10.86
N ILE A 38 -3.31 -0.52 -9.72
CA ILE A 38 -1.86 -0.47 -9.49
C ILE A 38 -1.13 -1.28 -10.57
N MET A 39 -1.60 -2.50 -10.86
CA MET A 39 -1.00 -3.34 -11.91
C MET A 39 -1.00 -2.64 -13.27
N ARG A 40 -2.10 -2.01 -13.65
CA ARG A 40 -2.21 -1.27 -14.91
C ARG A 40 -1.27 -0.08 -14.97
N ASP A 41 -1.22 0.74 -13.92
CA ASP A 41 -0.34 1.91 -13.84
C ASP A 41 1.14 1.52 -13.91
N LEU A 42 1.56 0.48 -13.16
CA LEU A 42 2.93 -0.03 -13.22
C LEU A 42 3.30 -0.62 -14.58
N SER A 43 2.40 -1.37 -15.19
CA SER A 43 2.59 -1.94 -16.53
C SER A 43 2.69 -0.85 -17.59
N ALA A 44 1.83 0.16 -17.55
CA ALA A 44 1.87 1.32 -18.44
C ALA A 44 3.17 2.13 -18.29
N ALA A 45 3.73 2.17 -17.07
CA ALA A 45 5.05 2.76 -16.81
C ALA A 45 6.24 1.88 -17.25
N GLY A 46 5.99 0.70 -17.81
CA GLY A 46 7.03 -0.24 -18.26
C GLY A 46 7.78 -0.93 -17.12
N LEU A 47 7.19 -0.99 -15.93
CA LEU A 47 7.78 -1.64 -14.75
C LEU A 47 7.41 -3.13 -14.67
N SER A 48 8.29 -3.93 -14.07
CA SER A 48 8.04 -5.35 -13.83
C SER A 48 6.95 -5.53 -12.78
N VAL A 49 5.80 -6.05 -13.17
CA VAL A 49 4.64 -6.29 -12.28
C VAL A 49 3.98 -7.61 -12.61
N TYR A 50 3.59 -8.35 -11.59
CA TYR A 50 2.80 -9.57 -11.69
C TYR A 50 1.94 -9.72 -10.43
N GLY A 51 1.01 -10.67 -10.44
CA GLY A 51 0.14 -10.77 -9.28
C GLY A 51 -0.66 -12.05 -9.15
N TYR A 52 -1.35 -12.09 -8.01
CA TYR A 52 -2.26 -13.16 -7.64
C TYR A 52 -3.70 -12.66 -7.60
N ASN A 53 -4.60 -13.43 -8.17
CA ASN A 53 -6.03 -13.20 -8.00
C ASN A 53 -6.72 -14.48 -7.53
N HIS A 54 -7.37 -14.42 -6.37
CA HIS A 54 -8.15 -15.55 -5.83
C HIS A 54 -9.26 -16.03 -6.80
N SER A 55 -9.87 -15.09 -7.52
CA SER A 55 -10.86 -15.43 -8.55
C SER A 55 -10.18 -15.98 -9.79
N ARG A 56 -10.39 -17.26 -10.09
CA ARG A 56 -9.91 -17.91 -11.33
C ARG A 56 -10.41 -17.20 -12.59
N SER A 57 -11.65 -16.71 -12.59
CA SER A 57 -12.21 -15.96 -13.71
C SER A 57 -11.50 -14.62 -13.86
N GLY A 58 -11.28 -13.89 -12.76
CA GLY A 58 -10.54 -12.63 -12.75
C GLY A 58 -9.09 -12.81 -13.22
N ALA A 59 -8.39 -13.83 -12.73
CA ALA A 59 -7.03 -14.15 -13.17
C ALA A 59 -6.96 -14.43 -14.68
N ARG A 60 -7.89 -15.24 -15.20
CA ARG A 60 -7.96 -15.55 -16.64
C ARG A 60 -8.26 -14.31 -17.49
N THR A 61 -9.13 -13.41 -17.00
CA THR A 61 -9.47 -12.17 -17.72
C THR A 61 -8.23 -11.28 -17.80
N ALA A 62 -7.55 -11.05 -16.67
CA ALA A 62 -6.31 -10.27 -16.63
C ALA A 62 -5.22 -10.86 -17.54
N SER A 63 -5.04 -12.20 -17.53
CA SER A 63 -4.07 -12.87 -18.41
C SER A 63 -4.40 -12.72 -19.90
N ARG A 64 -5.70 -12.74 -20.28
CA ARG A 64 -6.12 -12.48 -21.67
C ARG A 64 -5.86 -11.04 -22.12
N GLU A 65 -5.87 -10.10 -21.18
CA GLU A 65 -5.50 -8.71 -21.42
C GLU A 65 -3.98 -8.49 -21.46
N GLY A 66 -3.17 -9.54 -21.27
CA GLY A 66 -1.71 -9.52 -21.37
C GLY A 66 -0.97 -9.30 -20.05
N PHE A 67 -1.67 -9.33 -18.91
CA PHE A 67 -1.04 -9.21 -17.60
C PHE A 67 -0.55 -10.56 -17.06
N ASP A 68 0.56 -10.54 -16.33
CA ASP A 68 1.17 -11.71 -15.71
C ASP A 68 0.48 -12.02 -14.36
N VAL A 69 -0.53 -12.90 -14.41
CA VAL A 69 -1.41 -13.20 -13.28
C VAL A 69 -1.59 -14.69 -13.10
N SER A 70 -1.57 -15.14 -11.85
CA SER A 70 -1.83 -16.52 -11.45
C SER A 70 -2.91 -16.62 -10.38
N ASP A 71 -3.57 -17.75 -10.27
CA ASP A 71 -4.47 -18.16 -9.18
C ASP A 71 -3.81 -19.08 -8.16
N ASP A 72 -2.48 -19.24 -8.23
CA ASP A 72 -1.64 -19.99 -7.28
C ASP A 72 -0.81 -19.02 -6.45
N LEU A 73 -1.25 -18.75 -5.21
CA LEU A 73 -0.60 -17.82 -4.28
C LEU A 73 0.82 -18.26 -3.93
N SER A 74 1.02 -19.55 -3.68
CA SER A 74 2.33 -20.09 -3.26
C SER A 74 3.38 -19.92 -4.35
N ARG A 75 3.01 -20.16 -5.60
CA ARG A 75 3.86 -19.97 -6.77
C ARG A 75 4.22 -18.48 -6.97
N VAL A 76 3.23 -17.60 -6.84
CA VAL A 76 3.44 -16.14 -6.99
C VAL A 76 4.37 -15.61 -5.91
N LEU A 77 4.18 -16.02 -4.65
CA LEU A 77 5.03 -15.60 -3.54
C LEU A 77 6.45 -16.19 -3.62
N SER A 78 6.60 -17.44 -4.04
CA SER A 78 7.93 -18.06 -4.26
C SER A 78 8.71 -17.30 -5.34
N ARG A 79 8.03 -16.86 -6.39
CA ARG A 79 8.62 -15.97 -7.40
C ARG A 79 9.00 -14.61 -6.80
N ALA A 80 8.11 -14.00 -6.01
CA ALA A 80 8.40 -12.73 -5.35
C ALA A 80 9.65 -12.81 -4.47
N SER A 81 9.83 -13.93 -3.76
CA SER A 81 11.05 -14.20 -2.98
C SER A 81 12.30 -14.25 -3.86
N SER A 82 12.25 -14.93 -5.01
CA SER A 82 13.36 -15.04 -5.95
C SER A 82 13.74 -13.72 -6.60
N ASP A 83 12.72 -12.89 -6.90
CA ASP A 83 12.88 -11.59 -7.55
C ASP A 83 13.20 -10.46 -6.54
N HIS A 84 13.23 -10.72 -5.24
CA HIS A 84 13.29 -9.71 -4.17
C HIS A 84 12.24 -8.61 -4.38
N ALA A 85 11.03 -9.00 -4.73
CA ALA A 85 9.97 -8.09 -5.13
C ALA A 85 9.39 -7.30 -3.95
N LEU A 86 8.85 -6.11 -4.23
CA LEU A 86 7.94 -5.43 -3.33
C LEU A 86 6.56 -6.11 -3.40
N ILE A 87 6.07 -6.62 -2.28
CA ILE A 87 4.74 -7.24 -2.20
C ILE A 87 3.71 -6.19 -1.79
N VAL A 88 2.65 -6.05 -2.59
CA VAL A 88 1.51 -5.17 -2.33
C VAL A 88 0.29 -6.02 -1.95
N ILE A 89 -0.16 -5.94 -0.71
CA ILE A 89 -1.37 -6.63 -0.22
C ILE A 89 -2.58 -5.75 -0.56
N ALA A 90 -3.41 -6.21 -1.50
CA ALA A 90 -4.60 -5.52 -1.98
C ALA A 90 -5.86 -6.40 -1.84
N VAL A 91 -5.94 -7.15 -0.74
CA VAL A 91 -7.08 -7.98 -0.38
C VAL A 91 -7.95 -7.30 0.70
N PRO A 92 -9.21 -7.70 0.86
CA PRO A 92 -10.05 -7.23 1.97
C PRO A 92 -9.44 -7.57 3.34
N MET A 93 -9.73 -6.76 4.35
CA MET A 93 -9.13 -6.87 5.69
C MET A 93 -9.19 -8.29 6.28
N HIS A 94 -10.31 -9.00 6.10
CA HIS A 94 -10.49 -10.35 6.62
C HIS A 94 -9.56 -11.40 6.00
N ALA A 95 -8.95 -11.12 4.85
CA ALA A 95 -8.00 -12.02 4.19
C ALA A 95 -6.52 -11.62 4.41
N VAL A 96 -6.27 -10.52 5.09
CA VAL A 96 -4.89 -10.01 5.31
C VAL A 96 -4.08 -10.99 6.13
N GLU A 97 -4.65 -11.56 7.17
CA GLU A 97 -3.97 -12.47 8.08
C GLU A 97 -3.42 -13.70 7.34
N ASP A 98 -4.24 -14.41 6.59
CA ASP A 98 -3.85 -15.58 5.80
C ASP A 98 -2.78 -15.26 4.75
N VAL A 99 -2.87 -14.05 4.15
CA VAL A 99 -1.85 -13.57 3.19
C VAL A 99 -0.53 -13.30 3.88
N LEU A 100 -0.53 -12.70 5.07
CA LEU A 100 0.69 -12.46 5.85
C LEU A 100 1.37 -13.77 6.25
N ASP A 101 0.61 -14.79 6.65
CA ASP A 101 1.13 -16.12 6.97
C ASP A 101 1.76 -16.78 5.73
N SER A 102 1.11 -16.66 4.58
CA SER A 102 1.66 -17.13 3.31
C SER A 102 2.94 -16.39 2.91
N ILE A 103 3.00 -15.06 3.11
CA ILE A 103 4.19 -14.26 2.86
C ILE A 103 5.34 -14.69 3.79
N ALA A 104 5.05 -14.93 5.07
CA ALA A 104 6.06 -15.40 6.03
C ALA A 104 6.65 -16.75 5.62
N MET A 105 5.83 -17.62 5.02
CA MET A 105 6.24 -18.95 4.57
C MET A 105 7.02 -18.94 3.25
N TYR A 106 6.55 -18.22 2.24
CA TYR A 106 7.04 -18.33 0.85
C TYR A 106 7.93 -17.15 0.42
N ALA A 107 7.84 -16.00 1.08
CA ALA A 107 8.57 -14.78 0.73
C ALA A 107 9.07 -14.02 1.98
N PRO A 108 9.80 -14.68 2.91
CA PRO A 108 10.15 -14.11 4.22
C PRO A 108 11.05 -12.87 4.16
N ASN A 109 11.78 -12.67 3.07
CA ASN A 109 12.76 -11.58 2.92
C ASN A 109 12.27 -10.42 2.05
N CYS A 110 11.02 -10.46 1.54
CA CYS A 110 10.46 -9.41 0.72
C CYS A 110 10.01 -8.21 1.56
N GLY A 111 10.15 -7.00 1.00
CA GLY A 111 9.46 -5.81 1.49
C GLY A 111 7.95 -5.92 1.24
N VAL A 112 7.15 -5.46 2.17
CA VAL A 112 5.68 -5.58 2.13
C VAL A 112 5.04 -4.22 2.34
N THR A 113 4.04 -3.91 1.55
CA THR A 113 3.09 -2.83 1.78
C THR A 113 1.66 -3.33 1.60
N ASP A 114 0.70 -2.57 2.04
CA ASP A 114 -0.73 -2.85 1.81
C ASP A 114 -1.47 -1.61 1.31
N VAL A 115 -2.72 -1.79 0.91
CA VAL A 115 -3.62 -0.71 0.47
C VAL A 115 -4.95 -0.74 1.23
N VAL A 116 -4.99 -1.39 2.37
CA VAL A 116 -6.19 -1.53 3.21
C VAL A 116 -6.60 -0.19 3.79
N SER A 117 -7.89 0.07 3.86
CA SER A 117 -8.45 1.37 4.31
C SER A 117 -8.30 1.64 5.80
N VAL A 118 -7.99 0.66 6.63
CA VAL A 118 -7.74 0.79 8.08
C VAL A 118 -6.32 0.34 8.38
N LYS A 119 -5.58 1.11 9.18
CA LYS A 119 -4.14 0.83 9.39
C LYS A 119 -3.87 0.10 10.70
N LYS A 120 -4.60 0.42 11.77
CA LYS A 120 -4.33 -0.16 13.09
C LYS A 120 -4.45 -1.68 13.14
N PRO A 121 -5.51 -2.32 12.59
CA PRO A 121 -5.60 -3.78 12.59
C PRO A 121 -4.46 -4.44 11.80
N VAL A 122 -4.02 -3.83 10.68
CA VAL A 122 -2.91 -4.36 9.89
C VAL A 122 -1.59 -4.23 10.65
N ASP A 123 -1.33 -3.08 11.27
CA ASP A 123 -0.15 -2.84 12.10
C ASP A 123 -0.03 -3.83 13.27
N GLU A 124 -1.15 -4.15 13.93
CA GLU A 124 -1.21 -5.16 14.99
C GLU A 124 -0.84 -6.56 14.47
N LEU A 125 -1.35 -6.96 13.30
CA LEU A 125 -1.00 -8.23 12.65
C LEU A 125 0.49 -8.30 12.26
N ILE A 126 1.05 -7.21 11.78
CA ILE A 126 2.48 -7.06 11.43
C ILE A 126 3.34 -7.20 12.68
N LYS A 127 2.98 -6.52 13.76
CA LYS A 127 3.69 -6.58 15.06
C LYS A 127 3.66 -7.97 15.66
N ALA A 128 2.50 -8.63 15.65
CA ALA A 128 2.36 -10.00 16.15
C ALA A 128 3.28 -11.00 15.41
N ARG A 129 3.67 -10.71 14.16
CA ARG A 129 4.55 -11.53 13.33
C ARG A 129 6.01 -11.08 13.29
N GLY A 130 6.36 -9.99 13.99
CA GLY A 130 7.72 -9.43 13.98
C GLY A 130 8.16 -8.93 12.60
N MET A 131 7.20 -8.48 11.78
CA MET A 131 7.44 -8.07 10.39
C MET A 131 7.74 -6.57 10.21
N GLN A 132 7.82 -5.78 11.28
CA GLN A 132 7.88 -4.31 11.21
C GLN A 132 9.06 -3.79 10.36
N LEU A 133 10.22 -4.47 10.42
CA LEU A 133 11.42 -4.07 9.65
C LEU A 133 11.19 -4.11 8.13
N ARG A 134 10.31 -4.98 7.68
CA ARG A 134 10.04 -5.20 6.25
C ARG A 134 8.64 -4.79 5.82
N TYR A 135 7.99 -3.92 6.59
CA TYR A 135 6.64 -3.45 6.30
C TYR A 135 6.53 -1.93 6.39
N VAL A 136 5.80 -1.38 5.42
CA VAL A 136 5.36 0.02 5.39
C VAL A 136 3.91 0.03 4.95
N GLY A 137 3.00 0.49 5.80
CA GLY A 137 1.58 0.55 5.48
C GLY A 137 1.24 1.62 4.47
N GLY A 138 0.26 1.36 3.62
CA GLY A 138 -0.24 2.28 2.63
C GLY A 138 -1.77 2.33 2.60
N HIS A 139 -2.32 3.43 2.11
CA HIS A 139 -3.75 3.55 1.79
C HIS A 139 -3.95 4.64 0.73
N PRO A 140 -4.20 4.27 -0.54
CA PRO A 140 -4.61 5.22 -1.56
C PRO A 140 -6.03 5.71 -1.28
N MET A 141 -6.20 7.03 -1.13
CA MET A 141 -7.49 7.67 -0.86
C MET A 141 -8.30 7.81 -2.15
N SER A 142 -8.55 6.68 -2.80
CA SER A 142 -9.28 6.60 -4.07
C SER A 142 -9.99 5.26 -4.17
N GLY A 143 -11.17 5.25 -4.79
CA GLY A 143 -11.98 4.05 -5.00
C GLY A 143 -13.36 4.41 -5.49
N THR A 144 -14.11 3.40 -5.93
CA THR A 144 -15.53 3.46 -6.25
C THR A 144 -16.22 2.27 -5.59
N GLU A 145 -17.54 2.18 -5.70
CA GLU A 145 -18.35 1.04 -5.26
C GLU A 145 -18.13 -0.22 -6.10
N ASP A 146 -17.49 -0.08 -7.27
CA ASP A 146 -17.20 -1.20 -8.16
C ASP A 146 -16.13 -2.14 -7.61
N SER A 147 -16.16 -3.39 -8.01
CA SER A 147 -15.25 -4.42 -7.53
C SER A 147 -14.76 -5.36 -8.62
N GLY A 148 -13.70 -6.11 -8.31
CA GLY A 148 -13.11 -7.08 -9.21
C GLY A 148 -12.19 -6.47 -10.27
N TRP A 149 -11.58 -7.36 -11.09
CA TRP A 149 -10.63 -6.96 -12.13
C TRP A 149 -11.23 -6.00 -13.16
N GLY A 150 -12.48 -6.24 -13.58
CA GLY A 150 -13.16 -5.42 -14.58
C GLY A 150 -13.40 -3.96 -14.16
N ALA A 151 -13.36 -3.66 -12.88
CA ALA A 151 -13.48 -2.29 -12.34
C ALA A 151 -12.13 -1.54 -12.36
N SER A 152 -11.00 -2.27 -12.49
CA SER A 152 -9.67 -1.67 -12.47
C SER A 152 -9.40 -0.83 -13.72
N ARG A 153 -8.67 0.27 -13.55
CA ARG A 153 -8.34 1.19 -14.64
C ARG A 153 -7.02 1.91 -14.36
N GLU A 154 -6.37 2.35 -15.42
CA GLU A 154 -5.23 3.26 -15.31
C GLU A 154 -5.67 4.63 -14.76
N GLY A 155 -4.75 5.28 -14.03
CA GLY A 155 -4.95 6.62 -13.50
C GLY A 155 -5.99 6.74 -12.40
N LEU A 156 -6.42 5.64 -11.76
CA LEU A 156 -7.38 5.67 -10.65
C LEU A 156 -6.90 6.57 -9.50
N PHE A 157 -5.60 6.65 -9.30
CA PHE A 157 -4.98 7.36 -8.16
C PHE A 157 -4.47 8.76 -8.53
N THR A 158 -4.69 9.22 -9.75
CA THR A 158 -4.20 10.52 -10.22
C THR A 158 -4.68 11.65 -9.32
N ARG A 159 -3.73 12.36 -8.70
CA ARG A 159 -3.93 13.44 -7.72
C ARG A 159 -4.61 13.00 -6.41
N ALA A 160 -4.79 11.71 -6.17
CA ALA A 160 -5.26 11.23 -4.89
C ALA A 160 -4.14 11.30 -3.85
N ALA A 161 -4.48 11.52 -2.59
CA ALA A 161 -3.55 11.30 -1.50
C ALA A 161 -3.34 9.80 -1.30
N TRP A 162 -2.09 9.40 -1.07
CA TRP A 162 -1.76 8.03 -0.66
C TRP A 162 -1.08 8.10 0.70
N ALA A 163 -1.82 7.77 1.75
CA ALA A 163 -1.30 7.74 3.10
C ALA A 163 -0.23 6.64 3.23
N ILE A 164 0.92 6.97 3.84
CA ILE A 164 2.04 6.04 4.03
C ILE A 164 2.46 6.11 5.49
N THR A 165 2.42 4.97 6.20
CA THR A 165 2.68 4.94 7.64
C THR A 165 4.16 4.88 7.95
N TYR A 166 4.57 5.59 9.03
CA TYR A 166 5.97 5.64 9.49
C TYR A 166 6.16 5.25 10.97
N ASP A 167 5.21 4.49 11.53
CA ASP A 167 5.18 4.14 12.95
C ASP A 167 6.41 3.36 13.41
N TYR A 168 7.00 2.52 12.57
CA TYR A 168 8.25 1.83 12.91
C TYR A 168 9.42 2.80 13.13
N ALA A 169 9.48 3.90 12.38
CA ALA A 169 10.48 4.95 12.60
C ALA A 169 10.26 5.65 13.95
N ILE A 170 9.01 5.94 14.31
CA ILE A 170 8.64 6.48 15.63
C ILE A 170 9.04 5.51 16.75
N GLU A 171 8.81 4.21 16.58
CA GLU A 171 9.19 3.19 17.55
C GLU A 171 10.70 3.09 17.73
N CYS A 172 11.47 3.20 16.65
CA CYS A 172 12.93 3.25 16.70
C CYS A 172 13.40 4.49 17.47
N GLU A 173 12.85 5.66 17.19
CA GLU A 173 13.19 6.91 17.87
C GLU A 173 12.88 6.82 19.38
N LYS A 174 11.68 6.38 19.75
CA LYS A 174 11.30 6.17 21.16
C LYS A 174 12.20 5.18 21.90
N ALA A 175 12.74 4.20 21.19
CA ALA A 175 13.66 3.23 21.74
C ALA A 175 15.15 3.68 21.70
N GLY A 176 15.43 4.92 21.28
CA GLY A 176 16.80 5.45 21.13
C GLY A 176 17.62 4.72 20.06
N ARG A 177 16.98 4.07 19.08
CA ARG A 177 17.60 3.32 18.01
C ARG A 177 17.53 4.10 16.69
N ARG A 178 18.59 3.99 15.89
CA ARG A 178 18.55 4.48 14.50
C ARG A 178 17.56 3.61 13.69
N VAL A 179 16.82 4.26 12.81
CA VAL A 179 16.00 3.56 11.81
C VAL A 179 16.91 2.82 10.84
N PRO A 180 16.72 1.52 10.62
CA PRO A 180 17.54 0.73 9.69
C PRO A 180 17.43 1.25 8.25
N ASP A 181 18.55 1.23 7.52
CA ASP A 181 18.60 1.72 6.14
C ASP A 181 17.68 0.92 5.21
N ASP A 182 17.57 -0.41 5.41
CA ASP A 182 16.64 -1.28 4.65
C ASP A 182 15.18 -0.81 4.78
N TRP A 183 14.78 -0.38 5.99
CA TRP A 183 13.42 0.13 6.18
C TRP A 183 13.22 1.50 5.52
N VAL A 184 14.23 2.37 5.57
CA VAL A 184 14.20 3.67 4.88
C VAL A 184 14.10 3.48 3.37
N ASP A 185 14.80 2.48 2.83
CA ASP A 185 14.73 2.13 1.42
C ASP A 185 13.34 1.59 1.05
N LEU A 186 12.76 0.72 1.86
CA LEU A 186 11.38 0.22 1.67
C LEU A 186 10.37 1.38 1.72
N PHE A 187 10.48 2.29 2.69
CA PHE A 187 9.62 3.48 2.76
C PHE A 187 9.72 4.31 1.47
N GLY A 188 10.94 4.51 0.98
CA GLY A 188 11.17 5.19 -0.29
C GLY A 188 10.57 4.47 -1.50
N GLN A 189 10.59 3.13 -1.54
CA GLN A 189 9.95 2.32 -2.58
C GLN A 189 8.42 2.47 -2.56
N VAL A 190 7.80 2.49 -1.38
CA VAL A 190 6.35 2.69 -1.25
C VAL A 190 5.94 4.11 -1.66
N CYS A 191 6.75 5.13 -1.34
CA CYS A 191 6.53 6.49 -1.86
C CYS A 191 6.64 6.54 -3.38
N GLU A 192 7.62 5.84 -3.97
CA GLU A 192 7.79 5.77 -5.43
C GLU A 192 6.64 5.01 -6.10
N LEU A 193 6.13 3.94 -5.48
CA LEU A 193 4.91 3.25 -5.93
C LEU A 193 3.74 4.21 -6.05
N ALA A 194 3.45 4.98 -5.00
CA ALA A 194 2.39 5.97 -5.01
C ALA A 194 2.59 7.01 -6.13
N ARG A 195 3.82 7.52 -6.29
CA ARG A 195 4.18 8.48 -7.32
C ARG A 195 3.99 7.95 -8.74
N VAL A 196 4.39 6.70 -9.00
CA VAL A 196 4.22 6.05 -10.32
C VAL A 196 2.74 5.91 -10.65
N CYS A 197 1.90 5.59 -9.67
CA CYS A 197 0.45 5.55 -9.81
C CYS A 197 -0.21 6.95 -9.91
N GLY A 198 0.58 8.03 -9.93
CA GLY A 198 0.07 9.40 -10.06
C GLY A 198 -0.50 10.00 -8.79
N ALA A 199 -0.31 9.35 -7.64
CA ALA A 199 -0.76 9.80 -6.34
C ALA A 199 0.29 10.67 -5.63
N GLU A 200 -0.16 11.44 -4.64
CA GLU A 200 0.68 12.20 -3.71
C GLU A 200 0.94 11.38 -2.45
N ALA A 201 2.20 11.06 -2.17
CA ALA A 201 2.59 10.34 -0.97
C ALA A 201 2.49 11.24 0.26
N VAL A 202 1.66 10.87 1.23
CA VAL A 202 1.40 11.62 2.46
C VAL A 202 1.84 10.79 3.67
N PRO A 203 3.00 11.09 4.28
CA PRO A 203 3.43 10.42 5.50
C PRO A 203 2.47 10.71 6.66
N VAL A 204 2.07 9.66 7.39
CA VAL A 204 1.11 9.76 8.50
C VAL A 204 1.36 8.66 9.52
N SER A 205 1.06 8.87 10.81
CA SER A 205 1.04 7.79 11.78
C SER A 205 -0.27 6.99 11.68
N VAL A 206 -0.24 5.71 12.08
CA VAL A 206 -1.40 4.81 12.10
C VAL A 206 -2.59 5.43 12.82
N ASP A 207 -2.39 5.95 14.04
CA ASP A 207 -3.48 6.53 14.83
C ASP A 207 -4.09 7.78 14.17
N LYS A 208 -3.25 8.69 13.62
CA LYS A 208 -3.73 9.89 12.92
C LYS A 208 -4.45 9.55 11.63
N HIS A 209 -3.96 8.53 10.91
CA HIS A 209 -4.63 8.01 9.72
C HIS A 209 -6.05 7.54 10.04
N ASP A 210 -6.18 6.60 10.99
CA ASP A 210 -7.47 5.98 11.30
C ASP A 210 -8.45 7.01 11.90
N GLU A 211 -7.96 7.95 12.71
CA GLU A 211 -8.76 9.09 13.21
C GLU A 211 -9.29 9.96 12.05
N ALA A 212 -8.45 10.30 11.08
CA ALA A 212 -8.84 11.11 9.95
C ALA A 212 -9.86 10.37 9.07
N VAL A 213 -9.59 9.10 8.71
CA VAL A 213 -10.47 8.30 7.85
C VAL A 213 -11.82 8.03 8.53
N ALA A 214 -11.84 7.80 9.84
CA ALA A 214 -13.09 7.67 10.59
C ALA A 214 -14.00 8.90 10.45
N ARG A 215 -13.41 10.10 10.46
CA ARG A 215 -14.15 11.37 10.36
C ARG A 215 -14.60 11.70 8.94
N VAL A 216 -13.73 11.52 7.94
CA VAL A 216 -13.99 12.03 6.58
C VAL A 216 -14.57 10.99 5.63
N SER A 217 -14.49 9.71 5.98
CA SER A 217 -14.95 8.61 5.14
C SER A 217 -15.97 7.73 5.84
N HIS A 218 -15.60 7.08 6.96
CA HIS A 218 -16.46 6.07 7.58
C HIS A 218 -17.73 6.66 8.18
N LEU A 219 -17.63 7.77 8.93
CA LEU A 219 -18.81 8.40 9.53
C LEU A 219 -19.83 8.90 8.51
N PRO A 220 -19.45 9.62 7.43
CA PRO A 220 -20.37 9.98 6.37
C PRO A 220 -21.05 8.77 5.70
N HIS A 221 -20.31 7.68 5.49
CA HIS A 221 -20.83 6.45 4.88
C HIS A 221 -21.90 5.80 5.77
N VAL A 222 -21.59 5.61 7.06
CA VAL A 222 -22.54 5.07 8.04
C VAL A 222 -23.80 5.95 8.15
N LEU A 223 -23.64 7.28 8.12
CA LEU A 223 -24.78 8.19 8.14
C LEU A 223 -25.63 8.07 6.87
N ALA A 224 -25.01 7.96 5.71
CA ALA A 224 -25.73 7.78 4.44
C ALA A 224 -26.51 6.47 4.42
N GLU A 225 -25.90 5.36 4.87
CA GLU A 225 -26.56 4.06 4.99
C GLU A 225 -27.72 4.10 6.00
N ALA A 226 -27.51 4.72 7.18
CA ALA A 226 -28.55 4.88 8.17
C ALA A 226 -29.74 5.68 7.64
N LEU A 227 -29.49 6.77 6.91
CA LEU A 227 -30.51 7.57 6.28
C LEU A 227 -31.27 6.80 5.18
N ALA A 228 -30.57 6.01 4.38
CA ALA A 228 -31.17 5.15 3.36
C ALA A 228 -32.12 4.12 4.00
N VAL A 229 -31.72 3.45 5.09
CA VAL A 229 -32.53 2.48 5.84
C VAL A 229 -33.76 3.15 6.45
N VAL A 230 -33.60 4.36 7.01
CA VAL A 230 -34.74 5.12 7.59
C VAL A 230 -35.72 5.58 6.50
N GLY A 231 -35.18 6.06 5.37
CA GLY A 231 -35.97 6.47 4.21
C GLY A 231 -36.76 5.32 3.61
N ASP A 232 -36.18 4.14 3.48
CA ASP A 232 -36.87 2.93 2.97
C ASP A 232 -37.95 2.42 3.93
N ARG A 233 -37.71 2.49 5.24
CA ARG A 233 -38.73 2.14 6.26
C ARG A 233 -39.81 3.20 6.45
N GLY A 234 -39.50 4.44 6.15
CA GLY A 234 -40.41 5.57 6.34
C GLY A 234 -41.52 5.68 5.30
N GLY A 235 -41.53 4.83 4.26
CA GLY A 235 -42.61 4.78 3.28
C GLY A 235 -42.95 6.15 2.72
N VAL A 236 -42.01 6.85 2.10
CA VAL A 236 -42.40 7.98 1.24
C VAL A 236 -43.09 7.36 0.06
N GLY A 237 -44.45 7.34 0.15
CA GLY A 237 -45.31 6.85 -0.89
C GLY A 237 -44.93 7.47 -2.23
N ARG A 238 -44.93 6.64 -3.28
CA ARG A 238 -44.92 7.11 -4.66
C ARG A 238 -45.89 8.29 -4.77
N VAL A 239 -45.33 9.45 -5.00
CA VAL A 239 -46.12 10.57 -5.52
C VAL A 239 -46.30 10.24 -6.99
N ASP A 240 -47.40 9.56 -7.31
CA ASP A 240 -47.88 9.40 -8.68
C ASP A 240 -48.25 10.80 -9.17
N ALA A 241 -47.56 11.26 -10.19
CA ALA A 241 -47.88 12.43 -10.99
C ALA A 241 -48.15 12.00 -12.44
#